data_b054f4a6e11064580cebb6765e59eaba
#
_entry.id   b054f4a6e11064580cebb6765e59eaba
#
_cell.length_a   1.000
_cell.length_b   1.000
_cell.length_c   1.000
_cell.angle_alpha   90.00
_cell.angle_beta   90.00
_cell.angle_gamma   90.00
#
_symmetry.space_group_name_H-M   'P 1'
#
loop_
_entity.id
_entity.type
_entity.pdbx_description
1 polymer ?
#
loop_
_entity_poly.entity_id
_entity_poly.type
_entity_poly.pdbx_seq_one_letter_code
_entity_poly.pdbx_strand_id
1 'polypeptide(L)'
;MNRKASKKCLKLFIHSFTLVFIILGGIQFLSAQDDNIKAGKKLFNANCAACHKLNKRAVGPALKGVSAKYDKEWLYSWIKNSTAMVKSGDAQAVAIYEEYNKSVMTSFPQLSNEDIDNIIAYTDFIPPAPVAAVGVPSAQTVNSSLGVSNTIILLALALVFIILVIMLFLVQRTLLRIAKLSGVQIKVEKKPKRIPIWMAFIQNQFLVMTSVILLLLSSAYFVYGYFMQVGVDQGYMPVQPIHYSHKIHAGANQIECKYCHSSARVSKHSGIPSLNVCMNCHRNIAEYNGEEDLENGYTKDFYTKEIKKLYAAVGWDEENQRYTGETQPVKWVRIHNLPDFVYFNHAQHVQVGEIECQKCHGPVEEMEIMYQYSPLTMGWCINCHRETNVKVESNEYYAKIHEALSKKYGVEKLTVAQMGGLECGKCHY
;
A
#
# COMPACT_ATOMS: atom_id res chain seq x y z
N MET A 1 -35.29 64.62 4.41
CA MET A 1 -34.55 63.35 4.24
C MET A 1 -34.70 62.48 5.48
N ASN A 2 -35.28 61.32 5.33
CA ASN A 2 -36.03 60.59 6.36
C ASN A 2 -35.12 59.79 7.34
N ARG A 3 -34.92 60.33 8.57
CA ARG A 3 -34.15 59.64 9.66
C ARG A 3 -34.71 58.30 10.10
N LYS A 4 -35.95 57.94 9.73
CA LYS A 4 -36.59 56.66 10.06
C LYS A 4 -36.13 55.52 9.12
N ALA A 5 -35.79 55.79 7.86
CA ALA A 5 -35.30 54.79 6.90
C ALA A 5 -33.86 54.34 7.22
N SER A 6 -32.98 55.26 7.69
CA SER A 6 -31.62 54.97 8.06
C SER A 6 -31.52 54.01 9.27
N LYS A 7 -32.40 54.15 10.25
CA LYS A 7 -32.40 53.29 11.46
C LYS A 7 -32.90 51.84 11.16
N LYS A 8 -33.81 51.67 10.18
CA LYS A 8 -34.27 50.36 9.75
C LYS A 8 -33.19 49.61 8.97
N CYS A 9 -32.46 50.30 8.09
CA CYS A 9 -31.35 49.70 7.33
C CYS A 9 -30.19 49.26 8.22
N LEU A 10 -29.85 50.08 9.24
CA LEU A 10 -28.79 49.75 10.21
C LEU A 10 -29.15 48.54 11.10
N LYS A 11 -30.41 48.44 11.54
CA LYS A 11 -30.88 47.27 12.29
C LYS A 11 -30.87 45.98 11.46
N LEU A 12 -31.24 46.04 10.18
CA LEU A 12 -31.19 44.89 9.27
C LEU A 12 -29.73 44.43 9.04
N PHE A 13 -28.80 45.39 8.91
CA PHE A 13 -27.38 45.11 8.71
C PHE A 13 -26.74 44.44 9.94
N ILE A 14 -27.08 44.88 11.15
CA ILE A 14 -26.59 44.31 12.41
C ILE A 14 -27.12 42.88 12.61
N HIS A 15 -28.43 42.63 12.30
CA HIS A 15 -28.99 41.28 12.42
C HIS A 15 -28.44 40.32 11.36
N SER A 16 -28.14 40.79 10.16
CA SER A 16 -27.51 40.00 9.10
C SER A 16 -26.06 39.65 9.48
N PHE A 17 -25.32 40.59 10.09
CA PHE A 17 -23.93 40.39 10.50
C PHE A 17 -23.82 39.44 11.70
N THR A 18 -24.73 39.51 12.69
CA THR A 18 -24.77 38.55 13.81
C THR A 18 -25.16 37.14 13.35
N LEU A 19 -26.05 37.00 12.38
CA LEU A 19 -26.43 35.68 11.85
C LEU A 19 -25.26 35.01 11.10
N VAL A 20 -24.49 35.78 10.32
CA VAL A 20 -23.31 35.32 9.62
C VAL A 20 -22.21 34.88 10.61
N PHE A 21 -22.04 35.62 11.73
CA PHE A 21 -21.06 35.29 12.75
C PHE A 21 -21.42 34.02 13.53
N ILE A 22 -22.71 33.77 13.77
CA ILE A 22 -23.19 32.53 14.43
C ILE A 22 -23.03 31.32 13.49
N ILE A 23 -23.26 31.48 12.17
CA ILE A 23 -23.08 30.43 11.18
C ILE A 23 -21.58 30.09 11.00
N LEU A 24 -20.70 31.11 10.93
CA LEU A 24 -19.25 30.90 10.82
C LEU A 24 -18.64 30.30 12.10
N GLY A 25 -19.13 30.64 13.29
CA GLY A 25 -18.70 30.04 14.54
C GLY A 25 -19.10 28.54 14.68
N GLY A 26 -20.29 28.18 14.15
CA GLY A 26 -20.78 26.80 14.18
C GLY A 26 -19.99 25.84 13.30
N ILE A 27 -19.43 26.31 12.18
CA ILE A 27 -18.65 25.48 11.23
C ILE A 27 -17.28 25.08 11.83
N GLN A 28 -16.68 25.93 12.67
CA GLN A 28 -15.38 25.63 13.29
C GLN A 28 -15.47 24.52 14.35
N PHE A 29 -16.59 24.39 15.06
CA PHE A 29 -16.77 23.31 16.05
C PHE A 29 -16.95 21.93 15.42
N LEU A 30 -17.58 21.81 14.24
CA LEU A 30 -17.72 20.54 13.53
C LEU A 30 -16.38 20.02 12.98
N SER A 31 -15.53 20.92 12.48
CA SER A 31 -14.20 20.53 11.95
C SER A 31 -13.27 19.98 13.04
N ALA A 32 -13.26 20.56 14.23
CA ALA A 32 -12.40 20.13 15.32
C ALA A 32 -12.76 18.72 15.85
N GLN A 33 -14.02 18.36 15.84
CA GLN A 33 -14.48 17.05 16.30
C GLN A 33 -14.10 15.93 15.31
N ASP A 34 -14.15 16.19 14.01
CA ASP A 34 -13.73 15.24 12.98
C ASP A 34 -12.22 14.98 13.03
N ASP A 35 -11.41 15.99 13.31
CA ASP A 35 -9.96 15.86 13.39
C ASP A 35 -9.54 15.07 14.63
N ASN A 36 -10.21 15.26 15.77
CA ASN A 36 -9.96 14.48 17.00
C ASN A 36 -10.31 12.99 16.81
N ILE A 37 -11.41 12.68 16.13
CA ILE A 37 -11.79 11.30 15.82
C ILE A 37 -10.79 10.64 14.87
N LYS A 38 -10.30 11.34 13.85
CA LYS A 38 -9.27 10.84 12.94
C LYS A 38 -7.94 10.60 13.66
N ALA A 39 -7.53 11.54 14.51
CA ALA A 39 -6.34 11.38 15.34
C ALA A 39 -6.48 10.20 16.30
N GLY A 40 -7.63 10.08 16.96
CA GLY A 40 -7.96 8.98 17.84
C GLY A 40 -7.97 7.61 17.13
N LYS A 41 -8.51 7.54 15.92
CA LYS A 41 -8.46 6.32 15.10
C LYS A 41 -7.02 5.89 14.79
N LYS A 42 -6.16 6.84 14.42
CA LYS A 42 -4.74 6.57 14.16
C LYS A 42 -4.02 6.03 15.39
N LEU A 43 -4.23 6.67 16.55
CA LEU A 43 -3.65 6.24 17.83
C LEU A 43 -4.20 4.90 18.30
N PHE A 44 -5.50 4.66 18.16
CA PHE A 44 -6.14 3.40 18.49
C PHE A 44 -5.56 2.25 17.66
N ASN A 45 -5.47 2.41 16.34
CA ASN A 45 -4.92 1.39 15.46
C ASN A 45 -3.44 1.10 15.77
N ALA A 46 -2.66 2.13 16.12
CA ALA A 46 -1.25 1.97 16.43
C ALA A 46 -0.97 1.27 17.78
N ASN A 47 -1.83 1.47 18.78
CA ASN A 47 -1.53 1.07 20.15
C ASN A 47 -2.54 0.07 20.75
N CYS A 48 -3.79 0.08 20.32
CA CYS A 48 -4.88 -0.64 20.98
C CYS A 48 -5.47 -1.78 20.16
N ALA A 49 -5.55 -1.63 18.81
CA ALA A 49 -6.27 -2.54 17.92
C ALA A 49 -5.72 -3.97 17.91
N ALA A 50 -4.46 -4.17 18.30
CA ALA A 50 -3.84 -5.48 18.41
C ALA A 50 -4.55 -6.38 19.44
N CYS A 51 -5.00 -5.78 20.57
CA CYS A 51 -5.60 -6.52 21.68
C CYS A 51 -7.07 -6.18 21.89
N HIS A 52 -7.57 -5.06 21.39
CA HIS A 52 -8.93 -4.59 21.60
C HIS A 52 -9.70 -4.43 20.29
N LYS A 53 -11.01 -4.70 20.34
CA LYS A 53 -11.97 -4.39 19.28
C LYS A 53 -13.03 -3.44 19.81
N LEU A 54 -13.67 -2.66 18.91
CA LEU A 54 -14.71 -1.73 19.34
C LEU A 54 -15.96 -2.50 19.86
N ASN A 55 -16.46 -3.46 19.10
CA ASN A 55 -17.77 -4.06 19.32
C ASN A 55 -17.76 -5.49 19.90
N LYS A 56 -16.60 -6.12 20.01
CA LYS A 56 -16.48 -7.51 20.49
C LYS A 56 -15.27 -7.71 21.40
N ARG A 57 -15.37 -8.69 22.29
CA ARG A 57 -14.25 -9.16 23.09
C ARG A 57 -13.15 -9.72 22.18
N ALA A 58 -11.90 -9.39 22.47
CA ALA A 58 -10.71 -9.96 21.83
C ALA A 58 -9.76 -10.45 22.93
N VAL A 59 -8.48 -10.14 22.88
CA VAL A 59 -7.55 -10.36 24.02
C VAL A 59 -8.00 -9.55 25.23
N GLY A 60 -8.37 -8.28 24.99
CA GLY A 60 -8.95 -7.39 25.98
C GLY A 60 -10.45 -7.13 25.74
N PRO A 61 -11.09 -6.29 26.60
CA PRO A 61 -12.49 -5.92 26.47
C PRO A 61 -12.80 -5.16 25.17
N ALA A 62 -14.08 -5.21 24.77
CA ALA A 62 -14.63 -4.31 23.76
C ALA A 62 -14.59 -2.88 24.29
N LEU A 63 -14.10 -1.92 23.48
CA LEU A 63 -13.87 -0.54 23.93
C LEU A 63 -14.97 0.44 23.53
N LYS A 64 -16.01 0.01 22.79
CA LYS A 64 -17.13 0.89 22.45
C LYS A 64 -17.89 1.30 23.71
N GLY A 65 -18.03 2.63 23.89
CA GLY A 65 -18.71 3.18 25.06
C GLY A 65 -17.91 3.04 26.36
N VAL A 66 -16.60 2.96 26.28
CA VAL A 66 -15.73 2.80 27.44
C VAL A 66 -15.81 3.99 28.40
N SER A 67 -16.06 5.21 27.91
CA SER A 67 -16.25 6.42 28.71
C SER A 67 -17.50 6.38 29.58
N ALA A 68 -18.52 5.61 29.19
CA ALA A 68 -19.72 5.41 30.01
C ALA A 68 -19.52 4.40 31.14
N LYS A 69 -18.47 3.58 31.08
CA LYS A 69 -18.20 2.52 32.06
C LYS A 69 -17.19 2.93 33.14
N TYR A 70 -16.24 3.78 32.80
CA TYR A 70 -15.11 4.13 33.65
C TYR A 70 -14.91 5.64 33.67
N ASP A 71 -14.51 6.16 34.82
CA ASP A 71 -14.17 7.57 34.96
C ASP A 71 -12.93 7.93 34.12
N LYS A 72 -12.91 9.14 33.61
CA LYS A 72 -11.87 9.63 32.70
C LYS A 72 -10.48 9.60 33.31
N GLU A 73 -10.36 10.06 34.56
CA GLU A 73 -9.09 10.08 35.29
C GLU A 73 -8.60 8.66 35.60
N TRP A 74 -9.55 7.74 35.86
CA TRP A 74 -9.24 6.33 36.02
C TRP A 74 -8.70 5.72 34.71
N LEU A 75 -9.32 6.06 33.56
CA LEU A 75 -8.86 5.60 32.24
C LEU A 75 -7.45 6.12 31.91
N TYR A 76 -7.12 7.35 32.23
CA TYR A 76 -5.77 7.89 32.07
C TYR A 76 -4.75 7.08 32.84
N SER A 77 -5.05 6.80 34.12
CA SER A 77 -4.17 6.03 35.00
C SER A 77 -4.02 4.58 34.52
N TRP A 78 -5.14 3.95 34.12
CA TRP A 78 -5.17 2.57 33.62
C TRP A 78 -4.36 2.41 32.33
N ILE A 79 -4.57 3.27 31.34
CA ILE A 79 -3.89 3.19 30.04
C ILE A 79 -2.38 3.46 30.21
N LYS A 80 -2.01 4.43 31.04
CA LYS A 80 -0.61 4.75 31.28
C LYS A 80 0.13 3.68 32.08
N ASN A 81 -0.49 3.08 33.07
CA ASN A 81 0.15 2.04 33.88
C ASN A 81 -0.85 1.09 34.58
N SER A 82 -1.47 0.19 33.83
CA SER A 82 -2.39 -0.81 34.36
C SER A 82 -1.78 -1.71 35.44
N THR A 83 -0.51 -2.08 35.27
CA THR A 83 0.21 -2.94 36.22
C THR A 83 0.33 -2.30 37.62
N ALA A 84 0.60 -1.00 37.68
CA ALA A 84 0.66 -0.28 38.95
C ALA A 84 -0.71 -0.23 39.63
N MET A 85 -1.78 -0.03 38.88
CA MET A 85 -3.13 0.01 39.42
C MET A 85 -3.59 -1.37 39.96
N VAL A 86 -3.27 -2.45 39.27
CA VAL A 86 -3.53 -3.82 39.78
C VAL A 86 -2.75 -4.06 41.07
N LYS A 87 -1.47 -3.67 41.12
CA LYS A 87 -0.62 -3.84 42.30
C LYS A 87 -1.07 -2.98 43.49
N SER A 88 -1.66 -1.81 43.25
CA SER A 88 -2.19 -0.96 44.33
C SER A 88 -3.49 -1.47 44.91
N GLY A 89 -4.09 -2.52 44.35
CA GLY A 89 -5.34 -3.10 44.82
C GLY A 89 -6.59 -2.31 44.40
N ASP A 90 -6.52 -1.49 43.36
CA ASP A 90 -7.69 -0.83 42.80
C ASP A 90 -8.73 -1.85 42.38
N ALA A 91 -9.96 -1.75 42.96
CA ALA A 91 -10.99 -2.77 42.83
C ALA A 91 -11.39 -3.01 41.36
N GLN A 92 -11.50 -1.97 40.55
CA GLN A 92 -11.86 -2.09 39.14
C GLN A 92 -10.73 -2.70 38.33
N ALA A 93 -9.48 -2.28 38.60
CA ALA A 93 -8.29 -2.80 37.94
C ALA A 93 -8.07 -4.30 38.22
N VAL A 94 -8.23 -4.72 39.47
CA VAL A 94 -8.12 -6.11 39.89
C VAL A 94 -9.25 -6.96 39.25
N ALA A 95 -10.50 -6.46 39.25
CA ALA A 95 -11.63 -7.17 38.64
C ALA A 95 -11.40 -7.43 37.12
N ILE A 96 -10.95 -6.42 36.39
CA ILE A 96 -10.63 -6.59 34.96
C ILE A 96 -9.47 -7.59 34.76
N TYR A 97 -8.43 -7.47 35.57
CA TYR A 97 -7.27 -8.35 35.51
C TYR A 97 -7.66 -9.84 35.74
N GLU A 98 -8.50 -10.12 36.73
CA GLU A 98 -8.99 -11.48 36.98
C GLU A 98 -9.96 -11.96 35.87
N GLU A 99 -10.87 -11.11 35.38
CA GLU A 99 -11.80 -11.44 34.30
C GLU A 99 -11.07 -11.84 32.99
N TYR A 100 -9.91 -11.26 32.76
CA TYR A 100 -9.10 -11.52 31.54
C TYR A 100 -7.91 -12.46 31.81
N ASN A 101 -8.12 -13.48 32.65
CA ASN A 101 -7.17 -14.56 32.96
C ASN A 101 -5.80 -14.03 33.41
N LYS A 102 -5.77 -12.98 34.22
CA LYS A 102 -4.55 -12.33 34.70
C LYS A 102 -3.64 -11.80 33.57
N SER A 103 -4.25 -11.48 32.43
CA SER A 103 -3.55 -10.88 31.31
C SER A 103 -3.20 -9.44 31.61
N VAL A 104 -1.93 -9.10 31.53
CA VAL A 104 -1.44 -7.74 31.77
C VAL A 104 -1.62 -6.89 30.52
N MET A 105 -2.34 -5.78 30.63
CA MET A 105 -2.40 -4.77 29.58
C MET A 105 -1.06 -4.07 29.46
N THR A 106 -0.56 -3.87 28.24
CA THR A 106 0.65 -3.08 27.96
C THR A 106 0.45 -1.65 28.44
N SER A 107 1.44 -1.09 29.13
CA SER A 107 1.43 0.29 29.62
C SER A 107 1.87 1.26 28.52
N PHE A 108 1.21 2.42 28.42
CA PHE A 108 1.49 3.46 27.42
C PHE A 108 1.80 4.81 28.09
N PRO A 109 2.92 4.93 28.84
CA PRO A 109 3.26 6.16 29.57
C PRO A 109 3.56 7.35 28.65
N GLN A 110 3.85 7.08 27.38
CA GLN A 110 4.14 8.10 26.35
C GLN A 110 2.90 8.82 25.84
N LEU A 111 1.69 8.27 26.04
CA LEU A 111 0.45 8.92 25.60
C LEU A 111 0.09 10.08 26.52
N SER A 112 -0.15 11.25 25.93
CA SER A 112 -0.70 12.40 26.64
C SER A 112 -2.16 12.17 27.03
N ASN A 113 -2.71 12.98 27.93
CA ASN A 113 -4.14 12.90 28.23
C ASN A 113 -4.99 13.26 27.01
N GLU A 114 -4.52 14.18 26.17
CA GLU A 114 -5.17 14.57 24.93
C GLU A 114 -5.19 13.41 23.91
N ASP A 115 -4.09 12.64 23.78
CA ASP A 115 -4.07 11.44 22.94
C ASP A 115 -5.09 10.40 23.40
N ILE A 116 -5.20 10.21 24.72
CA ILE A 116 -6.18 9.28 25.30
C ILE A 116 -7.61 9.80 25.07
N ASP A 117 -7.85 11.10 25.17
CA ASP A 117 -9.14 11.70 24.86
C ASP A 117 -9.54 11.49 23.41
N ASN A 118 -8.61 11.65 22.49
CA ASN A 118 -8.83 11.39 21.07
C ASN A 118 -9.15 9.90 20.82
N ILE A 119 -8.45 8.98 21.50
CA ILE A 119 -8.76 7.53 21.43
C ILE A 119 -10.17 7.26 21.96
N ILE A 120 -10.54 7.81 23.10
CA ILE A 120 -11.87 7.64 23.69
C ILE A 120 -12.95 8.20 22.76
N ALA A 121 -12.74 9.41 22.22
CA ALA A 121 -13.66 10.00 21.25
C ALA A 121 -13.87 9.09 20.02
N TYR A 122 -12.83 8.42 19.54
CA TYR A 122 -12.93 7.45 18.45
C TYR A 122 -13.67 6.18 18.88
N THR A 123 -13.43 5.64 20.09
CA THR A 123 -14.09 4.42 20.56
C THR A 123 -15.59 4.61 20.83
N ASP A 124 -15.98 5.83 21.18
CA ASP A 124 -17.39 6.20 21.44
C ASP A 124 -18.09 6.68 20.17
N PHE A 125 -17.34 6.98 19.09
CA PHE A 125 -17.92 7.41 17.82
C PHE A 125 -18.80 6.32 17.23
N ILE A 126 -20.07 6.66 16.98
CA ILE A 126 -21.01 5.83 16.24
C ILE A 126 -20.94 6.30 14.77
N PRO A 127 -20.33 5.56 13.84
CA PRO A 127 -20.36 5.93 12.43
C PRO A 127 -21.82 6.03 11.99
N PRO A 128 -22.20 7.02 11.17
CA PRO A 128 -23.48 6.99 10.47
C PRO A 128 -23.57 5.64 9.73
N ALA A 129 -24.77 5.04 9.73
CA ALA A 129 -24.99 3.76 9.05
C ALA A 129 -24.39 3.85 7.64
N PRO A 130 -23.64 2.84 7.17
CA PRO A 130 -23.04 2.87 5.87
C PRO A 130 -24.16 3.10 4.85
N VAL A 131 -24.16 4.27 4.23
CA VAL A 131 -24.90 4.50 2.99
C VAL A 131 -24.33 3.43 2.07
N ALA A 132 -25.18 2.52 1.61
CA ALA A 132 -24.77 1.45 0.72
C ALA A 132 -23.86 2.07 -0.34
N ALA A 133 -22.62 1.67 -0.33
CA ALA A 133 -21.63 2.15 -1.28
C ALA A 133 -22.22 1.79 -2.64
N VAL A 134 -22.73 2.79 -3.33
CA VAL A 134 -22.97 2.71 -4.78
C VAL A 134 -21.62 2.24 -5.30
N GLY A 135 -21.61 1.03 -5.87
CA GLY A 135 -20.40 0.34 -6.25
C GLY A 135 -19.43 1.28 -6.94
N VAL A 136 -18.38 1.62 -6.24
CA VAL A 136 -17.21 2.18 -6.90
C VAL A 136 -16.80 1.05 -7.85
N PRO A 137 -16.80 1.28 -9.17
CA PRO A 137 -16.30 0.27 -10.08
C PRO A 137 -14.93 -0.10 -9.54
N SER A 138 -14.74 -1.42 -9.31
CA SER A 138 -13.43 -2.00 -9.02
C SER A 138 -12.41 -1.20 -9.81
N ALA A 139 -11.48 -0.55 -9.12
CA ALA A 139 -10.40 0.16 -9.77
C ALA A 139 -9.69 -0.90 -10.61
N GLN A 140 -10.08 -0.95 -11.90
CA GLN A 140 -9.25 -1.57 -12.88
C GLN A 140 -7.87 -0.98 -12.64
N THR A 141 -6.92 -1.82 -12.33
CA THR A 141 -5.51 -1.48 -12.30
C THR A 141 -5.22 -0.66 -13.54
N VAL A 142 -5.30 0.65 -13.37
CA VAL A 142 -4.76 1.56 -14.37
C VAL A 142 -3.26 1.34 -14.24
N ASN A 143 -2.77 0.43 -15.07
CA ASN A 143 -1.36 0.39 -15.40
C ASN A 143 -1.05 1.77 -16.03
N SER A 144 -0.79 2.75 -15.21
CA SER A 144 -0.16 4.00 -15.60
C SER A 144 1.33 3.75 -15.82
N SER A 145 1.63 2.79 -16.71
CA SER A 145 2.87 2.87 -17.45
C SER A 145 2.66 4.01 -18.45
N LEU A 146 3.39 5.09 -18.32
CA LEU A 146 3.68 6.04 -19.42
C LEU A 146 4.50 5.36 -20.53
N GLY A 147 4.40 4.05 -20.64
CA GLY A 147 4.81 3.25 -21.77
C GLY A 147 3.61 3.09 -22.69
N VAL A 148 3.75 3.47 -23.94
CA VAL A 148 2.77 3.21 -24.99
C VAL A 148 2.34 1.75 -24.86
N SER A 149 1.04 1.51 -24.62
CA SER A 149 0.51 0.16 -24.45
C SER A 149 1.03 -0.76 -25.56
N ASN A 150 1.51 -1.95 -25.21
CA ASN A 150 1.96 -2.95 -26.20
C ASN A 150 0.93 -3.16 -27.33
N THR A 151 -0.34 -3.01 -27.01
CA THR A 151 -1.45 -3.06 -27.99
C THR A 151 -1.39 -1.89 -28.98
N ILE A 152 -1.06 -0.67 -28.53
CA ILE A 152 -0.92 0.50 -29.39
C ILE A 152 0.32 0.36 -30.28
N ILE A 153 1.43 -0.17 -29.77
CA ILE A 153 2.64 -0.45 -30.55
C ILE A 153 2.33 -1.48 -31.63
N LEU A 154 1.65 -2.58 -31.29
CA LEU A 154 1.26 -3.60 -32.24
C LEU A 154 0.31 -3.07 -33.31
N LEU A 155 -0.67 -2.25 -32.94
CA LEU A 155 -1.58 -1.61 -33.90
C LEU A 155 -0.85 -0.64 -34.81
N ALA A 156 0.08 0.16 -34.29
CA ALA A 156 0.89 1.07 -35.11
C ALA A 156 1.78 0.30 -36.10
N LEU A 157 2.44 -0.79 -35.66
CA LEU A 157 3.23 -1.65 -36.53
C LEU A 157 2.37 -2.31 -37.61
N ALA A 158 1.17 -2.80 -37.26
CA ALA A 158 0.23 -3.37 -38.23
C ALA A 158 -0.22 -2.31 -39.26
N LEU A 159 -0.50 -1.10 -38.83
CA LEU A 159 -0.87 0.01 -39.71
C LEU A 159 0.26 0.37 -40.67
N VAL A 160 1.49 0.49 -40.19
CA VAL A 160 2.69 0.76 -41.03
C VAL A 160 2.86 -0.37 -42.05
N PHE A 161 2.71 -1.64 -41.64
CA PHE A 161 2.80 -2.78 -42.54
C PHE A 161 1.73 -2.72 -43.64
N ILE A 162 0.48 -2.41 -43.31
CA ILE A 162 -0.62 -2.26 -44.28
C ILE A 162 -0.30 -1.14 -45.27
N ILE A 163 0.19 0.01 -44.79
CA ILE A 163 0.57 1.14 -45.65
C ILE A 163 1.68 0.74 -46.62
N LEU A 164 2.72 0.01 -46.15
CA LEU A 164 3.79 -0.48 -47.00
C LEU A 164 3.28 -1.42 -48.08
N VAL A 165 2.38 -2.35 -47.73
CA VAL A 165 1.77 -3.28 -48.72
C VAL A 165 0.98 -2.50 -49.78
N ILE A 166 0.18 -1.50 -49.35
CA ILE A 166 -0.58 -0.64 -50.29
C ILE A 166 0.36 0.13 -51.20
N MET A 167 1.43 0.76 -50.66
CA MET A 167 2.43 1.50 -51.42
C MET A 167 3.10 0.61 -52.47
N LEU A 168 3.53 -0.60 -52.11
CA LEU A 168 4.11 -1.55 -53.03
C LEU A 168 3.14 -1.95 -54.15
N PHE A 169 1.87 -2.18 -53.80
CA PHE A 169 0.84 -2.46 -54.82
C PHE A 169 0.61 -1.28 -55.78
N LEU A 170 0.61 -0.03 -55.23
CA LEU A 170 0.47 1.16 -56.09
C LEU A 170 1.69 1.37 -57.00
N VAL A 171 2.90 1.16 -56.46
CA VAL A 171 4.16 1.24 -57.25
C VAL A 171 4.15 0.19 -58.37
N GLN A 172 3.81 -1.06 -58.06
CA GLN A 172 3.69 -2.10 -59.05
C GLN A 172 2.66 -1.76 -60.13
N ARG A 173 1.51 -1.21 -59.75
CA ARG A 173 0.44 -0.81 -60.68
C ARG A 173 0.87 0.37 -61.56
N THR A 174 1.58 1.35 -61.00
CA THR A 174 2.12 2.47 -61.82
C THR A 174 3.20 2.04 -62.76
N LEU A 175 4.14 1.18 -62.32
CA LEU A 175 5.17 0.61 -63.20
C LEU A 175 4.58 -0.18 -64.38
N LEU A 176 3.55 -0.97 -64.12
CA LEU A 176 2.81 -1.72 -65.18
C LEU A 176 2.10 -0.76 -66.15
N ARG A 177 1.56 0.37 -65.68
CA ARG A 177 0.97 1.41 -66.54
C ARG A 177 2.02 2.11 -67.43
N ILE A 178 3.17 2.49 -66.86
CA ILE A 178 4.26 3.12 -67.55
C ILE A 178 4.81 2.16 -68.62
N ALA A 179 5.05 0.90 -68.27
CA ALA A 179 5.52 -0.10 -69.20
C ALA A 179 4.58 -0.28 -70.39
N LYS A 180 3.23 -0.27 -70.17
CA LYS A 180 2.23 -0.30 -71.21
C LYS A 180 2.25 0.94 -72.11
N LEU A 181 2.45 2.14 -71.56
CA LEU A 181 2.50 3.41 -72.27
C LEU A 181 3.80 3.55 -73.07
N SER A 182 4.91 2.99 -72.59
CA SER A 182 6.22 3.03 -73.23
C SER A 182 6.38 1.97 -74.36
N GLY A 183 5.32 1.27 -74.74
CA GLY A 183 5.35 0.29 -75.84
C GLY A 183 6.20 -0.96 -75.56
N VAL A 184 6.63 -1.16 -74.33
CA VAL A 184 7.39 -2.34 -73.91
C VAL A 184 6.43 -3.52 -73.87
N GLN A 185 6.59 -4.45 -74.86
CA GLN A 185 5.85 -5.71 -74.84
C GLN A 185 6.32 -6.55 -73.66
N ILE A 186 5.53 -6.52 -72.57
CA ILE A 186 5.71 -7.43 -71.47
C ILE A 186 5.37 -8.80 -71.98
N LYS A 187 6.38 -9.66 -72.26
CA LYS A 187 6.16 -11.08 -72.54
C LYS A 187 5.40 -11.65 -71.35
N VAL A 188 4.08 -11.83 -71.49
CA VAL A 188 3.29 -12.58 -70.53
C VAL A 188 3.70 -14.04 -70.70
N GLU A 189 4.67 -14.47 -69.93
CA GLU A 189 4.99 -15.89 -69.82
C GLU A 189 3.73 -16.67 -69.51
N LYS A 190 3.57 -17.81 -70.23
CA LYS A 190 2.45 -18.74 -70.07
C LYS A 190 2.20 -18.99 -68.58
N LYS A 191 0.91 -18.94 -68.18
CA LYS A 191 0.44 -19.15 -66.83
C LYS A 191 1.30 -20.16 -66.07
N PRO A 192 2.01 -19.74 -65.01
CA PRO A 192 2.87 -20.64 -64.28
C PRO A 192 2.00 -21.78 -63.71
N LYS A 193 2.53 -23.02 -63.78
CA LYS A 193 1.96 -24.17 -63.02
C LYS A 193 1.67 -23.66 -61.60
N ARG A 194 0.50 -24.02 -61.06
CA ARG A 194 0.12 -23.62 -59.69
C ARG A 194 1.24 -24.01 -58.73
N ILE A 195 2.05 -23.05 -58.36
CA ILE A 195 3.13 -23.21 -57.40
C ILE A 195 2.47 -23.19 -56.02
N PRO A 196 2.77 -24.15 -55.12
CA PRO A 196 2.28 -24.10 -53.76
C PRO A 196 2.64 -22.74 -53.10
N ILE A 197 1.77 -22.20 -52.25
CA ILE A 197 1.90 -20.87 -51.67
C ILE A 197 3.25 -20.69 -50.94
N TRP A 198 3.74 -21.73 -50.25
CA TRP A 198 5.03 -21.70 -49.58
C TRP A 198 6.21 -21.54 -50.57
N MET A 199 6.15 -22.14 -51.75
CA MET A 199 7.18 -22.02 -52.78
C MET A 199 7.16 -20.62 -53.45
N ALA A 200 5.95 -20.06 -53.66
CA ALA A 200 5.79 -18.69 -54.11
C ALA A 200 6.34 -17.68 -53.09
N PHE A 201 6.18 -17.95 -51.80
CA PHE A 201 6.77 -17.16 -50.71
C PHE A 201 8.30 -17.21 -50.76
N ILE A 202 8.91 -18.41 -50.82
CA ILE A 202 10.38 -18.57 -50.85
C ILE A 202 11.00 -17.94 -52.10
N GLN A 203 10.32 -17.99 -53.25
CA GLN A 203 10.80 -17.38 -54.50
C GLN A 203 10.74 -15.83 -54.46
N ASN A 204 9.97 -15.26 -53.55
CA ASN A 204 9.86 -13.83 -53.40
C ASN A 204 10.88 -13.34 -52.37
N GLN A 205 12.09 -12.91 -52.85
CA GLN A 205 13.15 -12.44 -51.97
C GLN A 205 12.73 -11.31 -51.02
N PHE A 206 11.81 -10.44 -51.44
CA PHE A 206 11.32 -9.35 -50.63
C PHE A 206 10.51 -9.91 -49.43
N LEU A 207 9.59 -10.86 -49.65
CA LEU A 207 8.81 -11.49 -48.59
C LEU A 207 9.71 -12.23 -47.59
N VAL A 208 10.69 -12.99 -48.12
CA VAL A 208 11.67 -13.69 -47.30
C VAL A 208 12.49 -12.72 -46.44
N MET A 209 13.07 -11.66 -47.03
CA MET A 209 13.81 -10.66 -46.27
C MET A 209 12.95 -9.98 -45.20
N THR A 210 11.74 -9.56 -45.55
CA THR A 210 10.84 -8.91 -44.58
C THR A 210 10.51 -9.85 -43.43
N SER A 211 10.24 -11.12 -43.72
CA SER A 211 9.95 -12.14 -42.70
C SER A 211 11.16 -12.39 -41.78
N VAL A 212 12.38 -12.43 -42.36
CA VAL A 212 13.61 -12.59 -41.57
C VAL A 212 13.84 -11.38 -40.67
N ILE A 213 13.67 -10.15 -41.18
CA ILE A 213 13.81 -8.93 -40.39
C ILE A 213 12.78 -8.91 -39.23
N LEU A 214 11.50 -9.23 -39.52
CA LEU A 214 10.47 -9.30 -38.48
C LEU A 214 10.78 -10.37 -37.45
N LEU A 215 11.26 -11.53 -37.87
CA LEU A 215 11.66 -12.60 -36.95
C LEU A 215 12.83 -12.17 -36.06
N LEU A 216 13.85 -11.51 -36.63
CA LEU A 216 15.00 -11.00 -35.87
C LEU A 216 14.58 -9.91 -34.87
N LEU A 217 13.74 -8.96 -35.29
CA LEU A 217 13.23 -7.91 -34.40
C LEU A 217 12.37 -8.49 -33.28
N SER A 218 11.49 -9.44 -33.61
CA SER A 218 10.66 -10.14 -32.63
C SER A 218 11.53 -10.95 -31.65
N SER A 219 12.50 -11.70 -32.16
CA SER A 219 13.46 -12.44 -31.34
C SER A 219 14.25 -11.51 -30.41
N ALA A 220 14.76 -10.39 -30.94
CA ALA A 220 15.47 -9.39 -30.14
C ALA A 220 14.59 -8.81 -29.03
N TYR A 221 13.32 -8.53 -29.32
CA TYR A 221 12.35 -8.05 -28.32
C TYR A 221 12.13 -9.06 -27.19
N PHE A 222 11.91 -10.34 -27.51
CA PHE A 222 11.70 -11.36 -26.50
C PHE A 222 12.96 -11.66 -25.69
N VAL A 223 14.11 -11.73 -26.34
CA VAL A 223 15.41 -11.93 -25.69
C VAL A 223 15.73 -10.77 -24.76
N TYR A 224 15.56 -9.52 -25.23
CA TYR A 224 15.74 -8.34 -24.39
C TYR A 224 14.77 -8.34 -23.21
N GLY A 225 13.47 -8.61 -23.43
CA GLY A 225 12.47 -8.69 -22.39
C GLY A 225 12.82 -9.74 -21.32
N TYR A 226 13.31 -10.91 -21.75
CA TYR A 226 13.77 -11.96 -20.85
C TYR A 226 14.96 -11.49 -19.99
N PHE A 227 15.99 -10.91 -20.59
CA PHE A 227 17.15 -10.43 -19.86
C PHE A 227 16.83 -9.30 -18.88
N MET A 228 15.86 -8.44 -19.22
CA MET A 228 15.42 -7.36 -18.33
C MET A 228 14.64 -7.85 -17.11
N GLN A 229 14.22 -9.11 -17.10
CA GLN A 229 13.55 -9.72 -15.94
C GLN A 229 14.51 -10.57 -15.07
N VAL A 230 15.74 -10.79 -15.50
CA VAL A 230 16.74 -11.51 -14.71
C VAL A 230 17.05 -10.72 -13.44
N GLY A 231 16.85 -11.35 -12.28
CA GLY A 231 17.03 -10.73 -10.96
C GLY A 231 15.85 -9.83 -10.51
N VAL A 232 14.72 -9.85 -11.22
CA VAL A 232 13.46 -9.22 -10.79
C VAL A 232 12.58 -10.30 -10.16
N ASP A 233 12.47 -10.27 -8.83
CA ASP A 233 11.76 -11.31 -8.07
C ASP A 233 10.27 -10.97 -7.83
N GLN A 234 9.66 -10.19 -8.72
CA GLN A 234 8.23 -9.83 -8.59
C GLN A 234 7.37 -11.10 -8.61
N GLY A 235 6.48 -11.22 -7.62
CA GLY A 235 5.65 -12.41 -7.42
C GLY A 235 6.33 -13.54 -6.66
N TYR A 236 7.59 -13.36 -6.22
CA TYR A 236 8.28 -14.35 -5.38
C TYR A 236 7.52 -14.54 -4.05
N MET A 237 7.09 -15.76 -3.78
CA MET A 237 6.20 -16.14 -2.69
C MET A 237 6.69 -17.42 -2.02
N PRO A 238 7.72 -17.33 -1.18
CA PRO A 238 8.29 -18.52 -0.53
C PRO A 238 7.42 -19.04 0.61
N VAL A 239 7.48 -20.34 0.86
CA VAL A 239 6.88 -20.94 2.04
C VAL A 239 7.72 -20.58 3.27
N GLN A 240 7.06 -20.08 4.32
CA GLN A 240 7.70 -19.71 5.58
C GLN A 240 7.71 -20.89 6.56
N PRO A 241 8.68 -20.96 7.49
CA PRO A 241 8.73 -22.04 8.50
C PRO A 241 7.50 -22.12 9.40
N ILE A 242 6.93 -20.96 9.72
CA ILE A 242 5.63 -20.82 10.38
C ILE A 242 4.74 -20.04 9.43
N HIS A 243 3.59 -20.59 9.08
CA HIS A 243 2.63 -19.90 8.24
C HIS A 243 2.07 -18.68 9.00
N TYR A 244 2.26 -17.50 8.43
CA TYR A 244 1.77 -16.25 8.98
C TYR A 244 0.88 -15.52 7.96
N SER A 245 -0.42 -15.43 8.27
CA SER A 245 -1.38 -14.76 7.41
C SER A 245 -1.48 -13.27 7.75
N HIS A 246 -1.05 -12.40 6.83
CA HIS A 246 -1.30 -10.96 6.94
C HIS A 246 -2.79 -10.64 6.78
N LYS A 247 -3.52 -11.41 5.95
CA LYS A 247 -4.97 -11.30 5.76
C LYS A 247 -5.73 -11.42 7.09
N ILE A 248 -5.32 -12.34 7.97
CA ILE A 248 -5.92 -12.49 9.30
C ILE A 248 -5.51 -11.34 10.21
N HIS A 249 -4.21 -11.01 10.29
CA HIS A 249 -3.69 -10.06 11.27
C HIS A 249 -3.96 -8.61 10.86
N ALA A 250 -3.52 -8.19 9.69
CA ALA A 250 -3.69 -6.82 9.20
C ALA A 250 -5.07 -6.58 8.57
N GLY A 251 -5.61 -7.57 7.86
CA GLY A 251 -6.92 -7.49 7.23
C GLY A 251 -8.06 -7.63 8.24
N ALA A 252 -8.39 -8.86 8.65
CA ALA A 252 -9.53 -9.14 9.51
C ALA A 252 -9.40 -8.52 10.91
N ASN A 253 -8.20 -8.53 11.49
CA ASN A 253 -7.93 -7.98 12.82
C ASN A 253 -7.50 -6.51 12.81
N GLN A 254 -7.19 -5.93 11.65
CA GLN A 254 -6.81 -4.52 11.49
C GLN A 254 -5.61 -4.09 12.37
N ILE A 255 -4.66 -5.01 12.60
CA ILE A 255 -3.43 -4.72 13.32
C ILE A 255 -2.55 -3.88 12.39
N GLU A 256 -2.11 -2.70 12.87
CA GLU A 256 -1.27 -1.82 12.07
C GLU A 256 0.10 -2.44 11.79
N CYS A 257 0.61 -2.24 10.57
CA CYS A 257 1.90 -2.76 10.11
C CYS A 257 3.04 -2.44 11.09
N LYS A 258 3.07 -1.19 11.59
CA LYS A 258 4.11 -0.67 12.49
C LYS A 258 4.07 -1.24 13.91
N TYR A 259 3.01 -1.96 14.28
CA TYR A 259 2.97 -2.70 15.55
C TYR A 259 3.99 -3.84 15.55
N CYS A 260 4.03 -4.60 14.46
CA CYS A 260 4.98 -5.71 14.30
C CYS A 260 6.30 -5.24 13.65
N HIS A 261 6.22 -4.39 12.62
CA HIS A 261 7.36 -3.86 11.89
C HIS A 261 7.80 -2.48 12.40
N SER A 262 7.95 -2.35 13.73
CA SER A 262 8.25 -1.08 14.40
C SER A 262 9.57 -0.43 13.93
N SER A 263 10.56 -1.24 13.55
CA SER A 263 11.86 -0.77 13.06
C SER A 263 11.79 -0.01 11.74
N ALA A 264 10.71 -0.18 10.95
CA ALA A 264 10.49 0.59 9.72
C ALA A 264 10.45 2.11 9.95
N ARG A 265 10.15 2.57 11.16
CA ARG A 265 10.10 4.00 11.52
C ARG A 265 11.48 4.61 11.81
N VAL A 266 12.45 3.81 12.22
CA VAL A 266 13.72 4.29 12.79
C VAL A 266 14.96 3.66 12.16
N SER A 267 14.79 2.66 11.30
CA SER A 267 15.89 1.91 10.69
C SER A 267 15.80 1.88 9.17
N LYS A 268 16.93 1.60 8.53
CA LYS A 268 16.93 1.29 7.10
C LYS A 268 16.20 -0.03 6.79
N HIS A 269 16.21 -0.98 7.71
CA HIS A 269 15.50 -2.27 7.59
C HIS A 269 14.22 -2.27 8.41
N SER A 270 13.12 -2.75 7.85
CA SER A 270 11.88 -2.88 8.62
C SER A 270 11.94 -4.06 9.60
N GLY A 271 12.74 -5.07 9.31
CA GLY A 271 12.90 -6.24 10.14
C GLY A 271 11.65 -7.12 10.28
N ILE A 272 11.86 -8.38 10.58
CA ILE A 272 10.82 -9.28 11.08
C ILE A 272 10.78 -9.12 12.60
N PRO A 273 9.59 -8.99 13.24
CA PRO A 273 9.51 -8.85 14.68
C PRO A 273 10.05 -10.10 15.39
N SER A 274 10.61 -9.91 16.56
CA SER A 274 10.95 -11.04 17.43
C SER A 274 9.70 -11.79 17.88
N LEU A 275 9.82 -13.10 18.14
CA LEU A 275 8.65 -13.94 18.44
C LEU A 275 7.90 -13.53 19.71
N ASN A 276 8.52 -12.82 20.64
CA ASN A 276 7.82 -12.27 21.80
C ASN A 276 6.78 -11.20 21.44
N VAL A 277 6.90 -10.53 20.32
CA VAL A 277 5.83 -9.62 19.82
C VAL A 277 4.57 -10.45 19.49
N CYS A 278 4.73 -11.62 18.90
CA CYS A 278 3.63 -12.56 18.64
C CYS A 278 2.97 -13.00 19.96
N MET A 279 3.79 -13.28 20.96
CA MET A 279 3.34 -13.74 22.29
C MET A 279 2.62 -12.66 23.10
N ASN A 280 2.64 -11.40 22.71
CA ASN A 280 1.80 -10.38 23.35
C ASN A 280 0.29 -10.73 23.25
N CYS A 281 -0.10 -11.41 22.18
CA CYS A 281 -1.48 -11.88 21.95
C CYS A 281 -1.60 -13.40 22.10
N HIS A 282 -0.68 -14.17 21.52
CA HIS A 282 -0.77 -15.61 21.43
C HIS A 282 -0.58 -16.35 22.77
N ARG A 283 -0.12 -15.71 23.83
CA ARG A 283 -0.24 -16.31 25.18
C ARG A 283 -1.67 -16.68 25.56
N ASN A 284 -2.67 -15.93 25.02
CA ASN A 284 -4.08 -16.14 25.31
C ASN A 284 -4.89 -16.62 24.10
N ILE A 285 -4.24 -16.81 22.95
CA ILE A 285 -4.87 -17.25 21.69
C ILE A 285 -4.11 -18.51 21.24
N ALA A 286 -4.51 -19.65 21.78
CA ALA A 286 -3.91 -20.94 21.52
C ALA A 286 -4.49 -21.65 20.30
N GLU A 287 -5.71 -21.29 19.92
CA GLU A 287 -6.47 -21.90 18.84
C GLU A 287 -7.04 -20.84 17.90
N TYR A 288 -7.18 -21.19 16.65
CA TYR A 288 -7.81 -20.33 15.66
C TYR A 288 -9.31 -20.58 15.59
N ASN A 289 -10.10 -19.53 15.85
CA ASN A 289 -11.56 -19.58 15.83
C ASN A 289 -12.19 -18.66 14.76
N GLY A 290 -11.39 -18.18 13.77
CA GLY A 290 -11.85 -17.34 12.68
C GLY A 290 -12.49 -18.12 11.53
N GLU A 291 -12.62 -17.43 10.39
CA GLU A 291 -13.14 -18.00 9.15
C GLU A 291 -12.12 -18.92 8.50
N GLU A 292 -12.61 -20.04 7.93
CA GLU A 292 -11.80 -21.02 7.20
C GLU A 292 -11.81 -20.72 5.70
N ASP A 293 -10.72 -20.98 5.03
CA ASP A 293 -10.62 -20.97 3.58
C ASP A 293 -10.42 -22.42 3.10
N LEU A 294 -11.52 -23.14 2.98
CA LEU A 294 -11.52 -24.56 2.65
C LEU A 294 -11.04 -24.83 1.20
N GLU A 295 -11.24 -23.88 0.31
CA GLU A 295 -10.81 -24.00 -1.09
C GLU A 295 -9.28 -24.08 -1.20
N ASN A 296 -8.58 -23.30 -0.35
CA ASN A 296 -7.12 -23.26 -0.29
C ASN A 296 -6.52 -24.17 0.79
N GLY A 297 -7.36 -24.91 1.54
CA GLY A 297 -6.94 -25.84 2.57
C GLY A 297 -6.56 -25.19 3.91
N TYR A 298 -6.90 -23.93 4.11
CA TYR A 298 -6.63 -23.21 5.36
C TYR A 298 -7.77 -23.40 6.37
N THR A 299 -7.72 -24.53 7.06
CA THR A 299 -8.69 -24.92 8.09
C THR A 299 -8.32 -24.34 9.47
N LYS A 300 -9.25 -24.38 10.43
CA LYS A 300 -8.95 -24.01 11.82
C LYS A 300 -7.83 -24.87 12.42
N ASP A 301 -7.84 -26.16 12.11
CA ASP A 301 -6.80 -27.09 12.55
C ASP A 301 -5.44 -26.74 11.95
N PHE A 302 -5.38 -26.33 10.66
CA PHE A 302 -4.16 -25.86 10.04
C PHE A 302 -3.59 -24.66 10.79
N TYR A 303 -4.37 -23.59 11.00
CA TYR A 303 -3.87 -22.39 11.70
C TYR A 303 -3.53 -22.66 13.16
N THR A 304 -4.28 -23.51 13.84
CA THR A 304 -3.98 -23.91 15.22
C THR A 304 -2.64 -24.62 15.30
N LYS A 305 -2.33 -25.50 14.35
CA LYS A 305 -1.01 -26.16 14.26
C LYS A 305 0.12 -25.16 14.05
N GLU A 306 -0.10 -24.10 13.26
CA GLU A 306 0.91 -23.04 13.07
C GLU A 306 1.14 -22.23 14.35
N ILE A 307 0.10 -21.97 15.16
CA ILE A 307 0.25 -21.39 16.50
C ILE A 307 1.07 -22.29 17.41
N LYS A 308 0.87 -23.62 17.37
CA LYS A 308 1.69 -24.56 18.15
C LYS A 308 3.15 -24.58 17.73
N LYS A 309 3.47 -24.36 16.44
CA LYS A 309 4.86 -24.16 16.01
C LYS A 309 5.47 -22.89 16.62
N LEU A 310 4.71 -21.80 16.75
CA LEU A 310 5.16 -20.62 17.47
C LEU A 310 5.48 -20.94 18.93
N TYR A 311 4.60 -21.70 19.61
CA TYR A 311 4.81 -22.11 21.01
C TYR A 311 6.08 -22.94 21.16
N ALA A 312 6.28 -23.91 20.29
CA ALA A 312 7.52 -24.69 20.27
C ALA A 312 8.77 -23.82 20.05
N ALA A 313 8.68 -22.83 19.15
CA ALA A 313 9.80 -21.94 18.85
C ALA A 313 10.19 -21.03 20.03
N VAL A 314 9.21 -20.56 20.83
CA VAL A 314 9.46 -19.69 21.99
C VAL A 314 9.58 -20.47 23.31
N GLY A 315 9.37 -21.78 23.30
CA GLY A 315 9.33 -22.59 24.52
C GLY A 315 8.16 -22.24 25.44
N TRP A 316 6.96 -22.04 24.88
CA TRP A 316 5.77 -21.71 25.65
C TRP A 316 5.02 -22.99 26.08
N ASP A 317 4.92 -23.19 27.39
CA ASP A 317 4.09 -24.23 28.00
C ASP A 317 2.67 -23.68 28.21
N GLU A 318 1.76 -24.17 27.40
CA GLU A 318 0.36 -23.71 27.40
C GLU A 318 -0.40 -24.11 28.65
N GLU A 319 -0.14 -25.32 29.20
CA GLU A 319 -0.81 -25.83 30.38
C GLU A 319 -0.42 -25.03 31.64
N ASN A 320 0.86 -24.74 31.78
CA ASN A 320 1.39 -24.02 32.93
C ASN A 320 1.52 -22.50 32.71
N GLN A 321 1.16 -21.98 31.52
CA GLN A 321 1.22 -20.57 31.15
C GLN A 321 2.58 -19.92 31.46
N ARG A 322 3.66 -20.61 31.13
CA ARG A 322 5.04 -20.16 31.40
C ARG A 322 6.01 -20.53 30.28
N TYR A 323 7.11 -19.83 30.23
CA TYR A 323 8.21 -20.17 29.34
C TYR A 323 9.08 -21.27 29.96
N THR A 324 9.40 -22.30 29.20
CA THR A 324 10.29 -23.40 29.61
C THR A 324 11.76 -23.01 29.57
N GLY A 325 12.11 -22.00 28.78
CA GLY A 325 13.48 -21.60 28.48
C GLY A 325 14.12 -22.34 27.30
N GLU A 326 13.48 -23.39 26.82
CA GLU A 326 13.93 -24.12 25.62
C GLU A 326 13.36 -23.42 24.38
N THR A 327 14.20 -22.71 23.62
CA THR A 327 13.80 -21.95 22.44
C THR A 327 14.46 -22.46 21.17
N GLN A 328 13.77 -22.33 20.04
CA GLN A 328 14.29 -22.69 18.73
C GLN A 328 14.19 -21.47 17.78
N PRO A 329 15.31 -21.10 17.11
CA PRO A 329 15.29 -19.97 16.19
C PRO A 329 14.48 -20.29 14.92
N VAL A 330 13.62 -19.38 14.52
CA VAL A 330 12.86 -19.47 13.27
C VAL A 330 13.65 -18.79 12.16
N LYS A 331 14.01 -19.53 11.12
CA LYS A 331 14.70 -19.00 9.93
C LYS A 331 13.69 -18.52 8.91
N TRP A 332 13.25 -17.28 9.05
CA TRP A 332 12.37 -16.66 8.07
C TRP A 332 13.03 -16.49 6.71
N VAL A 333 12.31 -16.80 5.65
CA VAL A 333 12.76 -16.58 4.27
C VAL A 333 12.50 -15.14 3.88
N ARG A 334 13.57 -14.44 3.48
CA ARG A 334 13.47 -13.05 3.03
C ARG A 334 12.76 -13.00 1.68
N ILE A 335 11.74 -12.14 1.56
CA ILE A 335 10.92 -11.99 0.35
C ILE A 335 11.45 -10.86 -0.53
N HIS A 336 11.65 -9.67 0.08
CA HIS A 336 12.10 -8.49 -0.64
C HIS A 336 13.62 -8.39 -0.59
N ASN A 337 14.27 -8.63 -1.72
CA ASN A 337 15.70 -8.55 -1.88
C ASN A 337 16.08 -7.41 -2.80
N LEU A 338 16.98 -6.53 -2.35
CA LEU A 338 17.68 -5.59 -3.20
C LEU A 338 19.12 -6.05 -3.36
N PRO A 339 19.77 -5.79 -4.51
CA PRO A 339 21.19 -6.03 -4.67
C PRO A 339 22.02 -5.31 -3.60
N ASP A 340 23.15 -5.89 -3.18
CA ASP A 340 23.97 -5.35 -2.09
C ASP A 340 24.48 -3.94 -2.31
N PHE A 341 24.64 -3.54 -3.56
CA PHE A 341 25.06 -2.20 -3.96
C PHE A 341 23.93 -1.15 -3.95
N VAL A 342 22.69 -1.53 -3.55
CA VAL A 342 21.55 -0.61 -3.48
C VAL A 342 21.25 -0.25 -2.03
N TYR A 343 21.32 1.04 -1.75
CA TYR A 343 20.90 1.60 -0.47
C TYR A 343 19.41 1.94 -0.48
N PHE A 344 18.70 1.41 0.49
CA PHE A 344 17.31 1.76 0.76
C PHE A 344 17.10 1.95 2.26
N ASN A 345 16.37 3.00 2.65
CA ASN A 345 16.10 3.32 4.03
C ASN A 345 14.60 3.44 4.29
N HIS A 346 14.02 2.48 5.02
CA HIS A 346 12.61 2.49 5.39
C HIS A 346 12.24 3.74 6.19
N ALA A 347 13.05 4.16 7.17
CA ALA A 347 12.71 5.31 8.00
C ALA A 347 12.55 6.59 7.19
N GLN A 348 13.37 6.80 6.16
CA GLN A 348 13.22 7.97 5.28
C GLN A 348 11.93 7.93 4.47
N HIS A 349 11.50 6.76 4.00
CA HIS A 349 10.27 6.62 3.21
C HIS A 349 9.02 6.62 4.09
N VAL A 350 9.05 5.88 5.21
CA VAL A 350 7.87 5.65 6.06
C VAL A 350 7.65 6.77 7.06
N GLN A 351 8.73 7.30 7.68
CA GLN A 351 8.62 8.33 8.72
C GLN A 351 8.74 9.75 8.15
N VAL A 352 9.73 9.99 7.28
CA VAL A 352 9.97 11.33 6.73
C VAL A 352 9.09 11.58 5.49
N GLY A 353 9.02 10.61 4.58
CA GLY A 353 8.20 10.71 3.36
C GLY A 353 6.72 10.41 3.60
N GLU A 354 6.37 9.81 4.75
CA GLU A 354 5.01 9.36 5.09
C GLU A 354 4.36 8.51 3.99
N ILE A 355 5.17 7.68 3.33
CA ILE A 355 4.69 6.79 2.28
C ILE A 355 4.00 5.59 2.93
N GLU A 356 2.78 5.30 2.47
CA GLU A 356 2.01 4.15 2.93
C GLU A 356 2.70 2.84 2.53
N CYS A 357 2.64 1.83 3.42
CA CYS A 357 3.30 0.55 3.22
C CYS A 357 2.87 -0.15 1.94
N GLN A 358 1.57 -0.06 1.62
CA GLN A 358 0.95 -0.65 0.44
C GLN A 358 1.49 -0.10 -0.89
N LYS A 359 2.06 1.10 -0.90
CA LYS A 359 2.65 1.67 -2.11
C LYS A 359 3.77 0.79 -2.67
N CYS A 360 4.54 0.14 -1.77
CA CYS A 360 5.64 -0.72 -2.13
C CYS A 360 5.29 -2.21 -1.97
N HIS A 361 4.57 -2.56 -0.90
CA HIS A 361 4.28 -3.94 -0.55
C HIS A 361 2.94 -4.47 -1.09
N GLY A 362 2.14 -3.61 -1.74
CA GLY A 362 0.81 -3.97 -2.25
C GLY A 362 -0.23 -4.12 -1.14
N PRO A 363 -1.38 -4.75 -1.45
CA PRO A 363 -2.48 -4.94 -0.50
C PRO A 363 -2.17 -6.07 0.48
N VAL A 364 -1.20 -5.83 1.38
CA VAL A 364 -0.68 -6.82 2.34
C VAL A 364 -1.80 -7.39 3.22
N GLU A 365 -2.79 -6.56 3.55
CA GLU A 365 -3.99 -6.93 4.30
C GLU A 365 -4.90 -7.96 3.62
N GLU A 366 -4.68 -8.23 2.34
CA GLU A 366 -5.37 -9.26 1.57
C GLU A 366 -4.52 -10.52 1.36
N MET A 367 -3.23 -10.47 1.73
CA MET A 367 -2.28 -11.54 1.46
C MET A 367 -2.33 -12.64 2.54
N GLU A 368 -2.71 -13.83 2.14
CA GLU A 368 -2.59 -15.03 2.97
C GLU A 368 -1.12 -15.44 3.10
N ILE A 369 -0.42 -15.51 1.98
CA ILE A 369 1.03 -15.68 1.90
C ILE A 369 1.62 -14.40 1.33
N MET A 370 2.62 -13.85 2.01
CA MET A 370 3.30 -12.65 1.56
C MET A 370 4.15 -12.92 0.33
N TYR A 371 4.03 -12.06 -0.68
CA TYR A 371 4.83 -12.11 -1.91
C TYR A 371 5.41 -10.75 -2.26
N GLN A 372 6.46 -10.73 -3.08
CA GLN A 372 7.04 -9.50 -3.58
C GLN A 372 6.08 -8.87 -4.62
N TYR A 373 5.37 -7.81 -4.21
CA TYR A 373 4.40 -7.13 -5.05
C TYR A 373 5.06 -6.22 -6.10
N SER A 374 5.96 -5.35 -5.66
CA SER A 374 6.64 -4.41 -6.55
C SER A 374 7.88 -5.02 -7.20
N PRO A 375 8.22 -4.62 -8.43
CA PRO A 375 9.38 -5.16 -9.14
C PRO A 375 10.72 -4.74 -8.49
N LEU A 376 10.73 -3.68 -7.70
CA LEU A 376 11.90 -3.10 -7.01
C LEU A 376 13.07 -2.78 -7.95
N THR A 377 12.79 -2.55 -9.24
CA THR A 377 13.79 -2.15 -10.22
C THR A 377 14.19 -0.68 -10.06
N MET A 378 15.39 -0.31 -10.56
CA MET A 378 15.84 1.09 -10.56
C MET A 378 14.82 2.01 -11.24
N GLY A 379 14.26 1.61 -12.38
CA GLY A 379 13.25 2.39 -13.10
C GLY A 379 11.98 2.63 -12.27
N TRP A 380 11.54 1.64 -11.50
CA TRP A 380 10.39 1.76 -10.62
C TRP A 380 10.63 2.81 -9.50
N CYS A 381 11.81 2.77 -8.86
CA CYS A 381 12.19 3.76 -7.85
C CYS A 381 12.29 5.17 -8.44
N ILE A 382 12.96 5.32 -9.59
CA ILE A 382 13.13 6.60 -10.28
C ILE A 382 11.77 7.21 -10.65
N ASN A 383 10.83 6.43 -11.17
CA ASN A 383 9.51 6.92 -11.55
C ASN A 383 8.75 7.42 -10.31
N CYS A 384 8.78 6.69 -9.21
CA CYS A 384 8.18 7.14 -7.95
C CYS A 384 8.80 8.48 -7.48
N HIS A 385 10.12 8.63 -7.51
CA HIS A 385 10.81 9.87 -7.13
C HIS A 385 10.52 11.06 -8.07
N ARG A 386 10.19 10.81 -9.33
CA ARG A 386 9.77 11.85 -10.27
C ARG A 386 8.36 12.36 -10.04
N GLU A 387 7.48 11.50 -9.53
CA GLU A 387 6.06 11.78 -9.36
C GLU A 387 5.72 12.22 -7.94
N THR A 388 6.48 11.75 -6.94
CA THR A 388 6.16 12.00 -5.52
C THR A 388 6.68 13.37 -5.07
N ASN A 389 5.78 14.19 -4.53
CA ASN A 389 6.15 15.46 -3.91
C ASN A 389 6.74 15.24 -2.52
N VAL A 390 7.73 16.05 -2.18
CA VAL A 390 8.34 16.05 -0.84
C VAL A 390 7.36 16.66 0.16
N LYS A 391 7.14 15.97 1.28
CA LYS A 391 6.42 16.52 2.41
C LYS A 391 7.37 17.32 3.29
N VAL A 392 7.07 18.59 3.49
CA VAL A 392 7.94 19.51 4.22
C VAL A 392 7.34 19.95 5.56
N GLU A 393 6.05 19.69 5.77
CA GLU A 393 5.28 20.18 6.93
C GLU A 393 5.79 19.62 8.25
N SER A 394 6.44 18.46 8.25
CA SER A 394 6.96 17.78 9.44
C SER A 394 8.48 17.92 9.62
N ASN A 395 9.19 18.64 8.74
CA ASN A 395 10.66 18.68 8.77
C ASN A 395 11.22 20.04 8.34
N GLU A 396 11.65 20.82 9.31
CA GLU A 396 12.20 22.18 9.11
C GLU A 396 13.45 22.22 8.20
N TYR A 397 14.26 21.16 8.20
CA TYR A 397 15.43 21.07 7.32
C TYR A 397 15.01 21.06 5.86
N TYR A 398 14.04 20.23 5.51
CA TYR A 398 13.53 20.19 4.15
C TYR A 398 12.70 21.41 3.78
N ALA A 399 12.02 22.04 4.74
CA ALA A 399 11.23 23.26 4.49
C ALA A 399 12.10 24.40 3.94
N LYS A 400 13.27 24.66 4.51
CA LYS A 400 14.19 25.69 4.03
C LYS A 400 14.74 25.43 2.62
N ILE A 401 15.11 24.17 2.36
CA ILE A 401 15.61 23.77 1.05
C ILE A 401 14.49 23.83 0.00
N HIS A 402 13.29 23.39 0.38
CA HIS A 402 12.10 23.43 -0.45
C HIS A 402 11.77 24.87 -0.87
N GLU A 403 11.75 25.83 0.06
CA GLU A 403 11.50 27.25 -0.23
C GLU A 403 12.49 27.79 -1.26
N ALA A 404 13.79 27.57 -1.06
CA ALA A 404 14.82 28.04 -1.96
C ALA A 404 14.70 27.45 -3.38
N LEU A 405 14.44 26.13 -3.47
CA LEU A 405 14.31 25.44 -4.77
C LEU A 405 12.96 25.69 -5.42
N SER A 406 11.88 25.81 -4.68
CA SER A 406 10.55 26.16 -5.16
C SER A 406 10.58 27.52 -5.88
N LYS A 407 11.23 28.49 -5.27
CA LYS A 407 11.49 29.80 -5.89
C LYS A 407 12.34 29.70 -7.15
N LYS A 408 13.38 28.85 -7.14
CA LYS A 408 14.26 28.62 -8.27
C LYS A 408 13.56 27.98 -9.47
N TYR A 409 12.70 26.98 -9.20
CA TYR A 409 11.98 26.24 -10.24
C TYR A 409 10.63 26.84 -10.61
N GLY A 410 10.14 27.83 -9.87
CA GLY A 410 8.84 28.47 -10.10
C GLY A 410 7.65 27.54 -9.86
N VAL A 411 7.77 26.59 -8.92
CA VAL A 411 6.74 25.59 -8.60
C VAL A 411 6.41 25.65 -7.12
N GLU A 412 5.15 25.39 -6.76
CA GLU A 412 4.69 25.40 -5.37
C GLU A 412 5.17 24.18 -4.58
N LYS A 413 5.14 23.01 -5.21
CA LYS A 413 5.58 21.73 -4.61
C LYS A 413 6.69 21.12 -5.44
N LEU A 414 7.74 20.65 -4.77
CA LEU A 414 8.87 19.98 -5.37
C LEU A 414 8.72 18.47 -5.30
N THR A 415 9.08 17.80 -6.40
CA THR A 415 9.22 16.35 -6.38
C THR A 415 10.53 15.93 -5.71
N VAL A 416 10.62 14.69 -5.26
CA VAL A 416 11.85 14.10 -4.72
C VAL A 416 13.00 14.22 -5.74
N ALA A 417 12.71 14.07 -7.03
CA ALA A 417 13.67 14.26 -8.12
C ALA A 417 14.27 15.67 -8.14
N GLN A 418 13.42 16.70 -7.99
CA GLN A 418 13.86 18.11 -7.96
C GLN A 418 14.67 18.47 -6.70
N MET A 419 14.49 17.69 -5.63
CA MET A 419 15.28 17.79 -4.39
C MET A 419 16.58 16.98 -4.43
N GLY A 420 16.99 16.46 -5.59
CA GLY A 420 18.21 15.68 -5.75
C GLY A 420 18.08 14.19 -5.45
N GLY A 421 16.86 13.68 -5.31
CA GLY A 421 16.60 12.27 -5.01
C GLY A 421 16.87 11.28 -6.16
N LEU A 422 17.36 11.77 -7.31
CA LEU A 422 17.80 10.94 -8.45
C LEU A 422 19.32 10.88 -8.62
N GLU A 423 20.08 11.49 -7.72
CA GLU A 423 21.55 11.40 -7.76
C GLU A 423 21.97 9.94 -7.49
N CYS A 424 22.89 9.43 -8.30
CA CYS A 424 23.32 8.02 -8.24
C CYS A 424 23.77 7.61 -6.82
N GLY A 425 24.56 8.44 -6.17
CA GLY A 425 25.07 8.21 -4.81
C GLY A 425 24.04 8.25 -3.69
N LYS A 426 22.74 8.55 -3.98
CA LYS A 426 21.65 8.42 -3.01
C LYS A 426 21.12 6.99 -2.89
N CYS A 427 21.31 6.20 -3.95
CA CYS A 427 20.81 4.83 -4.05
C CYS A 427 21.94 3.80 -4.20
N HIS A 428 23.14 4.22 -4.63
CA HIS A 428 24.28 3.34 -4.88
C HIS A 428 25.51 3.79 -4.11
N TYR A 429 26.29 2.83 -3.58
CA TYR A 429 27.53 3.06 -2.85
C TYR A 429 28.60 2.03 -3.23
#